data_2986c4fe5599546d60bb1adf8095722c
#
_entry.id   2986c4fe5599546d60bb1adf8095722c
#
_cell.length_a   1.000
_cell.length_b   1.000
_cell.length_c   1.000
_cell.angle_alpha   90.00
_cell.angle_beta   90.00
_cell.angle_gamma   90.00
#
_symmetry.space_group_name_H-M   'P 1'
#
loop_
_entity.id
_entity.type
_entity.pdbx_description
1 polymer ?
#
loop_
_entity_poly.entity_id
_entity_poly.type
_entity_poly.pdbx_seq_one_letter_code
_entity_poly.pdbx_strand_id
1 'polypeptide(L)'
;MSKQRLLFITTGGTIASVRTAQGLRPVLTSEELLAHLPELNELCCPETLALCSIDSTDLGPEHWLLMARAVQENYALYDGFIICHGTDTLAYSAAALSYLIQNADKPIILTGAQQPISNEITDAKKNLRDSVICALDPGSRGVMVVFGGHVIAGTRAKKNKTISYDAFASVNFPALALVQGDRLVRYIPSPWPTGPVEFGRALNPKVFLLKLTPGLGPELIPAIFQQYDCVIVESFGVGGIPQRLMDAFAENLGDYDKTRKILILTTQVTYEGSDVGIYEVGKRVRNRFRFLEAHDMTIEAVVTKVMWLLAQNCESFDQLQQRFYRQVNFD
;
A
#
# COMPACT_ATOMS: atom_id res chain seq x y z
N MET A 1 -26.20 3.60 23.39
CA MET A 1 -25.38 2.60 22.66
C MET A 1 -24.01 2.54 23.30
N SER A 2 -23.40 1.36 23.46
CA SER A 2 -22.01 1.23 23.90
C SER A 2 -21.09 1.89 22.85
N LYS A 3 -20.01 2.55 23.31
CA LYS A 3 -19.02 3.10 22.40
C LYS A 3 -18.32 1.96 21.65
N GLN A 4 -17.98 2.19 20.38
CA GLN A 4 -17.21 1.24 19.58
C GLN A 4 -15.79 1.08 20.16
N ARG A 5 -15.28 -0.15 20.12
CA ARG A 5 -13.91 -0.47 20.55
C ARG A 5 -12.98 -0.40 19.34
N LEU A 6 -11.98 0.47 19.41
CA LEU A 6 -10.99 0.64 18.36
C LEU A 6 -9.60 0.24 18.87
N LEU A 7 -8.91 -0.62 18.11
CA LEU A 7 -7.54 -1.01 18.42
C LEU A 7 -6.55 -0.14 17.65
N PHE A 8 -5.71 0.60 18.39
CA PHE A 8 -4.60 1.36 17.86
C PHE A 8 -3.35 0.48 17.87
N ILE A 9 -2.86 0.13 16.67
CA ILE A 9 -1.65 -0.66 16.48
C ILE A 9 -0.51 0.29 16.12
N THR A 10 0.54 0.35 16.93
CA THR A 10 1.67 1.24 16.68
C THR A 10 2.86 0.48 16.12
N THR A 11 3.51 1.07 15.11
CA THR A 11 4.71 0.52 14.47
C THR A 11 5.93 1.44 14.59
N GLY A 12 5.77 2.61 15.23
CA GLY A 12 6.80 3.64 15.33
C GLY A 12 6.52 4.82 14.38
N GLY A 13 7.57 5.28 13.70
CA GLY A 13 7.50 6.40 12.77
C GLY A 13 7.48 7.78 13.43
N THR A 14 7.42 8.84 12.60
CA THR A 14 7.49 10.25 13.04
C THR A 14 6.42 10.62 14.05
N ILE A 15 5.21 10.05 13.93
CA ILE A 15 4.08 10.35 14.82
C ILE A 15 4.41 10.07 16.30
N ALA A 16 5.16 8.99 16.54
CA ALA A 16 5.60 8.58 17.88
C ALA A 16 7.04 9.01 18.20
N SER A 17 7.63 9.89 17.38
CA SER A 17 9.02 10.29 17.55
C SER A 17 9.17 11.48 18.47
N VAL A 18 10.33 11.53 19.12
CA VAL A 18 10.81 12.68 19.91
C VAL A 18 12.12 13.16 19.31
N ARG A 19 12.34 14.46 19.34
CA ARG A 19 13.62 15.06 18.87
C ARG A 19 14.74 14.73 19.85
N THR A 20 15.77 14.07 19.36
CA THR A 20 17.01 13.77 20.10
C THR A 20 18.19 14.53 19.49
N ALA A 21 19.37 14.47 20.12
CA ALA A 21 20.59 15.06 19.58
C ALA A 21 21.02 14.44 18.23
N GLN A 22 20.58 13.19 17.94
CA GLN A 22 20.87 12.47 16.69
C GLN A 22 19.73 12.53 15.67
N GLY A 23 18.66 13.30 15.93
CA GLY A 23 17.48 13.39 15.06
C GLY A 23 16.19 12.88 15.70
N LEU A 24 15.18 12.65 14.89
CA LEU A 24 13.91 12.10 15.36
C LEU A 24 14.05 10.59 15.60
N ARG A 25 13.56 10.10 16.74
CA ARG A 25 13.49 8.67 17.06
C ARG A 25 12.11 8.31 17.60
N PRO A 26 11.49 7.20 17.15
CA PRO A 26 10.22 6.73 17.67
C PRO A 26 10.46 6.13 19.07
N VAL A 27 10.03 6.84 20.11
CA VAL A 27 10.22 6.46 21.52
C VAL A 27 8.93 6.51 22.35
N LEU A 28 7.86 7.17 21.86
CA LEU A 28 6.59 7.20 22.58
C LEU A 28 5.94 5.82 22.54
N THR A 29 5.46 5.39 23.69
CA THR A 29 4.60 4.19 23.78
C THR A 29 3.23 4.46 23.15
N SER A 30 2.48 3.41 22.91
CA SER A 30 1.14 3.51 22.33
C SER A 30 0.19 4.29 23.26
N GLU A 31 0.33 4.09 24.58
CA GLU A 31 -0.44 4.78 25.60
C GLU A 31 -0.08 6.27 25.68
N GLU A 32 1.22 6.58 25.63
CA GLU A 32 1.70 7.97 25.60
C GLU A 32 1.21 8.70 24.36
N LEU A 33 1.18 8.01 23.19
CA LEU A 33 0.63 8.57 21.97
C LEU A 33 -0.83 8.98 22.13
N LEU A 34 -1.67 8.10 22.69
CA LEU A 34 -3.09 8.39 22.92
C LEU A 34 -3.31 9.42 24.04
N ALA A 35 -2.41 9.53 25.02
CA ALA A 35 -2.51 10.53 26.06
C ALA A 35 -2.46 11.99 25.53
N HIS A 36 -1.94 12.19 24.32
CA HIS A 36 -1.99 13.48 23.63
C HIS A 36 -3.39 13.85 23.08
N LEU A 37 -4.35 12.90 23.09
CA LEU A 37 -5.69 13.03 22.52
C LEU A 37 -6.76 12.45 23.47
N PRO A 38 -6.88 12.97 24.71
CA PRO A 38 -7.83 12.46 25.71
C PRO A 38 -9.29 12.51 25.22
N GLU A 39 -9.60 13.44 24.31
CA GLU A 39 -10.93 13.59 23.70
C GLU A 39 -11.37 12.37 22.87
N LEU A 40 -10.46 11.50 22.43
CA LEU A 40 -10.83 10.26 21.74
C LEU A 40 -11.66 9.33 22.62
N ASN A 41 -11.49 9.40 23.94
CA ASN A 41 -12.30 8.63 24.89
C ASN A 41 -13.78 9.08 24.90
N GLU A 42 -14.07 10.26 24.41
CA GLU A 42 -15.46 10.72 24.24
C GLU A 42 -16.13 10.08 23.02
N LEU A 43 -15.33 9.77 21.98
CA LEU A 43 -15.77 9.23 20.70
C LEU A 43 -15.86 7.70 20.69
N CYS A 44 -14.86 7.01 21.23
CA CYS A 44 -14.73 5.54 21.18
C CYS A 44 -14.14 4.99 22.50
N CYS A 45 -13.97 3.67 22.57
CA CYS A 45 -13.13 2.99 23.57
C CYS A 45 -11.80 2.64 22.90
N PRO A 46 -10.76 3.50 22.98
CA PRO A 46 -9.47 3.22 22.37
C PRO A 46 -8.67 2.25 23.24
N GLU A 47 -8.11 1.23 22.60
CA GLU A 47 -7.15 0.32 23.18
C GLU A 47 -5.90 0.27 22.33
N THR A 48 -4.75 -0.11 22.90
CA THR A 48 -3.46 -0.04 22.21
C THR A 48 -2.79 -1.38 22.10
N LEU A 49 -2.03 -1.56 21.00
CA LEU A 49 -1.12 -2.68 20.78
C LEU A 49 0.18 -2.15 20.18
N ALA A 50 1.26 -2.22 20.94
CA ALA A 50 2.59 -1.92 20.44
C ALA A 50 3.11 -3.13 19.65
N LEU A 51 3.16 -3.02 18.31
CA LEU A 51 3.62 -4.10 17.44
C LEU A 51 5.15 -4.07 17.26
N CYS A 52 5.69 -2.90 16.97
CA CYS A 52 7.12 -2.62 16.86
C CYS A 52 7.35 -1.10 17.03
N SER A 53 8.62 -0.69 17.12
CA SER A 53 8.99 0.74 17.18
C SER A 53 10.20 0.96 16.28
N ILE A 54 9.94 1.09 14.97
CA ILE A 54 10.99 1.23 13.95
C ILE A 54 10.70 2.39 13.01
N ASP A 55 11.73 2.85 12.31
CA ASP A 55 11.55 3.76 11.18
C ASP A 55 10.88 3.01 10.03
N SER A 56 9.94 3.66 9.33
CA SER A 56 9.23 3.01 8.23
C SER A 56 10.14 2.65 7.05
N THR A 57 11.31 3.25 6.93
CA THR A 57 12.31 2.89 5.91
C THR A 57 12.89 1.49 6.12
N ASP A 58 12.82 0.97 7.35
CA ASP A 58 13.26 -0.38 7.71
C ASP A 58 12.12 -1.42 7.69
N LEU A 59 10.89 -1.00 7.36
CA LEU A 59 9.75 -1.90 7.27
C LEU A 59 9.80 -2.72 5.97
N GLY A 60 9.69 -4.03 6.11
CA GLY A 60 9.66 -4.99 5.00
C GLY A 60 8.42 -5.89 5.02
N PRO A 61 8.34 -6.86 4.08
CA PRO A 61 7.20 -7.77 3.95
C PRO A 61 6.86 -8.56 5.23
N GLU A 62 7.84 -8.89 6.04
CA GLU A 62 7.65 -9.55 7.34
C GLU A 62 6.83 -8.70 8.31
N HIS A 63 7.01 -7.39 8.29
CA HIS A 63 6.24 -6.46 9.13
C HIS A 63 4.79 -6.32 8.65
N TRP A 64 4.53 -6.38 7.33
CA TRP A 64 3.16 -6.40 6.81
C TRP A 64 2.42 -7.67 7.23
N LEU A 65 3.11 -8.81 7.26
CA LEU A 65 2.55 -10.06 7.78
C LEU A 65 2.27 -9.97 9.28
N LEU A 66 3.14 -9.32 10.07
CA LEU A 66 2.90 -9.05 11.50
C LEU A 66 1.68 -8.16 11.71
N MET A 67 1.54 -7.07 10.94
CA MET A 67 0.35 -6.19 10.99
C MET A 67 -0.93 -6.95 10.65
N ALA A 68 -0.92 -7.74 9.56
CA ALA A 68 -2.08 -8.54 9.16
C ALA A 68 -2.46 -9.57 10.24
N ARG A 69 -1.48 -10.22 10.86
CA ARG A 69 -1.69 -11.15 11.98
C ARG A 69 -2.26 -10.45 13.21
N ALA A 70 -1.73 -9.27 13.57
CA ALA A 70 -2.25 -8.49 14.70
C ALA A 70 -3.73 -8.12 14.50
N VAL A 71 -4.11 -7.71 13.27
CA VAL A 71 -5.52 -7.49 12.92
C VAL A 71 -6.32 -8.80 13.03
N GLN A 72 -5.81 -9.92 12.48
CA GLN A 72 -6.48 -11.21 12.49
C GLN A 72 -6.78 -11.71 13.92
N GLU A 73 -5.79 -11.68 14.80
CA GLU A 73 -5.90 -12.15 16.18
C GLU A 73 -6.90 -11.32 17.01
N ASN A 74 -7.09 -10.06 16.64
CA ASN A 74 -7.96 -9.12 17.33
C ASN A 74 -9.29 -8.85 16.59
N TYR A 75 -9.51 -9.45 15.41
CA TYR A 75 -10.62 -9.09 14.54
C TYR A 75 -11.99 -9.25 15.17
N ALA A 76 -12.19 -10.28 15.99
CA ALA A 76 -13.46 -10.53 16.68
C ALA A 76 -13.70 -9.60 17.89
N LEU A 77 -12.65 -8.98 18.43
CA LEU A 77 -12.70 -8.23 19.69
C LEU A 77 -12.96 -6.73 19.50
N TYR A 78 -12.63 -6.18 18.34
CA TYR A 78 -12.68 -4.75 18.05
C TYR A 78 -13.59 -4.44 16.86
N ASP A 79 -14.16 -3.24 16.84
CA ASP A 79 -15.04 -2.76 15.77
C ASP A 79 -14.26 -2.12 14.61
N GLY A 80 -12.99 -1.76 14.84
CA GLY A 80 -12.10 -1.21 13.83
C GLY A 80 -10.66 -1.12 14.32
N PHE A 81 -9.76 -0.86 13.36
CA PHE A 81 -8.30 -0.86 13.57
C PHE A 81 -7.69 0.43 13.02
N ILE A 82 -6.79 1.04 13.80
CA ILE A 82 -6.02 2.22 13.38
C ILE A 82 -4.54 1.89 13.55
N ILE A 83 -3.81 1.80 12.44
CA ILE A 83 -2.39 1.49 12.41
C ILE A 83 -1.62 2.80 12.30
N CYS A 84 -0.91 3.17 13.38
CA CYS A 84 -0.03 4.33 13.43
C CYS A 84 1.33 3.95 12.81
N HIS A 85 1.67 4.57 11.69
CA HIS A 85 2.75 4.15 10.82
C HIS A 85 3.66 5.33 10.44
N GLY A 86 4.93 5.09 10.15
CA GLY A 86 5.82 6.08 9.54
C GLY A 86 5.44 6.36 8.09
N THR A 87 5.55 7.62 7.65
CA THR A 87 4.95 8.06 6.39
C THR A 87 5.67 7.57 5.12
N ASP A 88 6.96 7.18 5.20
CA ASP A 88 7.76 6.91 3.99
C ASP A 88 7.32 5.65 3.24
N THR A 89 6.93 4.59 3.96
CA THR A 89 6.45 3.34 3.35
C THR A 89 4.98 3.03 3.67
N LEU A 90 4.23 4.00 4.23
CA LEU A 90 2.82 3.83 4.59
C LEU A 90 1.97 3.38 3.40
N ALA A 91 2.18 3.93 2.20
CA ALA A 91 1.44 3.55 1.00
C ALA A 91 1.70 2.09 0.59
N TYR A 92 2.94 1.60 0.69
CA TYR A 92 3.26 0.19 0.48
C TYR A 92 2.58 -0.70 1.51
N SER A 93 2.60 -0.32 2.79
CA SER A 93 1.94 -1.08 3.85
C SER A 93 0.42 -1.14 3.67
N ALA A 94 -0.20 -0.03 3.26
CA ALA A 94 -1.63 0.02 2.98
C ALA A 94 -2.02 -0.87 1.78
N ALA A 95 -1.24 -0.83 0.71
CA ALA A 95 -1.44 -1.71 -0.43
C ALA A 95 -1.22 -3.18 -0.06
N ALA A 96 -0.14 -3.53 0.65
CA ALA A 96 0.13 -4.89 1.10
C ALA A 96 -1.00 -5.44 1.98
N LEU A 97 -1.46 -4.67 2.96
CA LEU A 97 -2.57 -5.07 3.82
C LEU A 97 -3.88 -5.23 3.04
N SER A 98 -4.10 -4.46 1.97
CA SER A 98 -5.27 -4.63 1.09
C SER A 98 -5.29 -5.99 0.41
N TYR A 99 -4.13 -6.53 0.02
CA TYR A 99 -4.02 -7.89 -0.55
C TYR A 99 -3.99 -8.98 0.51
N LEU A 100 -3.43 -8.70 1.68
CA LEU A 100 -3.37 -9.66 2.78
C LEU A 100 -4.69 -9.80 3.53
N ILE A 101 -5.53 -8.75 3.58
CA ILE A 101 -6.78 -8.75 4.33
C ILE A 101 -7.93 -8.41 3.36
N GLN A 102 -8.57 -9.44 2.82
CA GLN A 102 -9.66 -9.29 1.86
C GLN A 102 -11.02 -9.54 2.52
N ASN A 103 -12.08 -8.99 1.94
CA ASN A 103 -13.45 -9.08 2.45
C ASN A 103 -13.62 -8.57 3.90
N ALA A 104 -12.78 -7.63 4.34
CA ALA A 104 -12.95 -7.06 5.67
C ALA A 104 -14.24 -6.21 5.74
N ASP A 105 -15.12 -6.54 6.67
CA ASP A 105 -16.34 -5.80 6.99
C ASP A 105 -16.10 -4.68 8.02
N LYS A 106 -14.90 -4.63 8.59
CA LYS A 106 -14.44 -3.61 9.54
C LYS A 106 -13.42 -2.66 8.91
N PRO A 107 -13.35 -1.40 9.36
CA PRO A 107 -12.32 -0.45 8.91
C PRO A 107 -10.93 -0.84 9.43
N ILE A 108 -9.95 -0.82 8.55
CA ILE A 108 -8.52 -0.99 8.84
C ILE A 108 -7.82 0.23 8.28
N ILE A 109 -7.49 1.18 9.14
CA ILE A 109 -7.02 2.51 8.75
C ILE A 109 -5.53 2.63 9.04
N LEU A 110 -4.75 3.00 8.02
CA LEU A 110 -3.37 3.42 8.21
C LEU A 110 -3.32 4.95 8.27
N THR A 111 -2.57 5.46 9.23
CA THR A 111 -2.31 6.88 9.37
C THR A 111 -0.90 7.12 9.93
N GLY A 112 -0.46 8.36 9.93
CA GLY A 112 0.82 8.78 10.43
C GLY A 112 0.89 10.29 10.53
N ALA A 113 2.10 10.84 10.65
CA ALA A 113 2.28 12.28 10.69
C ALA A 113 3.61 12.71 10.09
N GLN A 114 3.65 13.91 9.52
CA GLN A 114 4.88 14.57 9.08
C GLN A 114 5.64 15.20 10.26
N GLN A 115 4.93 15.50 11.36
CA GLN A 115 5.51 16.05 12.58
C GLN A 115 5.17 15.20 13.80
N PRO A 116 6.09 15.08 14.78
CA PRO A 116 5.82 14.40 16.05
C PRO A 116 4.56 14.94 16.74
N ILE A 117 3.82 14.06 17.41
CA ILE A 117 2.59 14.45 18.12
C ILE A 117 2.86 15.42 19.28
N SER A 118 4.07 15.36 19.84
CA SER A 118 4.52 16.24 20.92
C SER A 118 4.82 17.67 20.48
N ASN A 119 4.91 17.93 19.17
CA ASN A 119 5.12 19.29 18.67
C ASN A 119 3.87 20.14 18.85
N GLU A 120 4.06 21.44 19.11
CA GLU A 120 2.95 22.40 19.23
C GLU A 120 2.15 22.48 17.92
N ILE A 121 2.86 22.56 16.80
CA ILE A 121 2.26 22.52 15.44
C ILE A 121 2.54 21.15 14.84
N THR A 122 1.49 20.34 14.74
CA THR A 122 1.58 18.96 14.23
C THR A 122 0.31 18.57 13.47
N ASP A 123 0.46 17.76 12.46
CA ASP A 123 -0.63 17.09 11.73
C ASP A 123 -1.10 15.80 12.43
N ALA A 124 -0.34 15.28 13.39
CA ALA A 124 -0.60 14.01 14.06
C ALA A 124 -1.97 13.96 14.75
N LYS A 125 -2.30 14.98 15.53
CA LYS A 125 -3.57 15.04 16.28
C LYS A 125 -4.77 15.01 15.35
N LYS A 126 -4.71 15.81 14.27
CA LYS A 126 -5.76 15.84 13.26
C LYS A 126 -5.89 14.48 12.54
N ASN A 127 -4.79 13.89 12.10
CA ASN A 127 -4.80 12.63 11.37
C ASN A 127 -5.36 11.49 12.23
N LEU A 128 -5.01 11.41 13.52
CA LEU A 128 -5.56 10.41 14.44
C LEU A 128 -7.05 10.61 14.67
N ARG A 129 -7.49 11.85 14.92
CA ARG A 129 -8.91 12.18 15.11
C ARG A 129 -9.73 11.87 13.86
N ASP A 130 -9.24 12.27 12.68
CA ASP A 130 -9.87 11.97 11.39
C ASP A 130 -9.99 10.46 11.16
N SER A 131 -8.97 9.69 11.58
CA SER A 131 -8.97 8.22 11.51
C SER A 131 -10.08 7.63 12.40
N VAL A 132 -10.26 8.15 13.62
CA VAL A 132 -11.35 7.71 14.49
C VAL A 132 -12.71 8.05 13.88
N ILE A 133 -12.91 9.26 13.38
CA ILE A 133 -14.17 9.66 12.71
C ILE A 133 -14.47 8.74 11.53
N CYS A 134 -13.45 8.41 10.73
CA CYS A 134 -13.59 7.47 9.62
C CYS A 134 -13.91 6.04 10.11
N ALA A 135 -13.26 5.58 11.19
CA ALA A 135 -13.50 4.23 11.73
C ALA A 135 -14.91 4.08 12.32
N LEU A 136 -15.46 5.14 12.90
CA LEU A 136 -16.80 5.14 13.49
C LEU A 136 -17.95 5.26 12.47
N ASP A 137 -17.63 5.61 11.21
CA ASP A 137 -18.63 5.71 10.14
C ASP A 137 -19.11 4.30 9.71
N PRO A 138 -20.43 4.02 9.74
CA PRO A 138 -20.98 2.68 9.42
C PRO A 138 -20.69 2.20 7.99
N GLY A 139 -20.33 3.14 7.09
CA GLY A 139 -19.97 2.84 5.72
C GLY A 139 -18.48 2.50 5.53
N SER A 140 -17.65 2.65 6.56
CA SER A 140 -16.21 2.40 6.48
C SER A 140 -15.88 0.93 6.66
N ARG A 141 -15.17 0.34 5.70
CA ARG A 141 -14.69 -1.05 5.74
C ARG A 141 -13.52 -1.26 4.79
N GLY A 142 -12.74 -2.32 5.07
CA GLY A 142 -11.52 -2.62 4.31
C GLY A 142 -10.34 -1.72 4.69
N VAL A 143 -9.27 -1.80 3.93
CA VAL A 143 -8.03 -1.08 4.19
C VAL A 143 -8.04 0.29 3.55
N MET A 144 -7.79 1.32 4.34
CA MET A 144 -7.80 2.74 3.92
C MET A 144 -6.62 3.50 4.51
N VAL A 145 -6.21 4.55 3.84
CA VAL A 145 -5.30 5.57 4.38
C VAL A 145 -6.11 6.80 4.73
N VAL A 146 -5.96 7.30 5.97
CA VAL A 146 -6.54 8.58 6.39
C VAL A 146 -5.39 9.54 6.68
N PHE A 147 -5.30 10.59 5.88
CA PHE A 147 -4.23 11.57 6.00
C PHE A 147 -4.66 12.95 5.44
N GLY A 148 -4.35 14.03 6.15
CA GLY A 148 -4.69 15.39 5.73
C GLY A 148 -6.19 15.62 5.47
N GLY A 149 -7.07 14.90 6.16
CA GLY A 149 -8.51 14.94 5.97
C GLY A 149 -9.05 14.04 4.86
N HIS A 150 -8.20 13.45 4.03
CA HIS A 150 -8.61 12.55 2.95
C HIS A 150 -8.66 11.10 3.41
N VAL A 151 -9.68 10.38 2.95
CA VAL A 151 -9.78 8.92 3.06
C VAL A 151 -9.50 8.32 1.69
N ILE A 152 -8.44 7.55 1.59
CA ILE A 152 -7.90 7.02 0.33
C ILE A 152 -7.94 5.49 0.39
N ALA A 153 -8.32 4.82 -0.69
CA ALA A 153 -8.22 3.36 -0.78
C ALA A 153 -6.75 2.91 -0.59
N GLY A 154 -6.53 1.83 0.16
CA GLY A 154 -5.18 1.40 0.50
C GLY A 154 -4.28 1.12 -0.70
N THR A 155 -4.84 0.70 -1.84
CA THR A 155 -4.12 0.44 -3.10
C THR A 155 -3.91 1.69 -3.95
N ARG A 156 -4.59 2.81 -3.65
CA ARG A 156 -4.53 4.05 -4.43
C ARG A 156 -3.71 5.15 -3.78
N ALA A 157 -3.24 4.92 -2.55
CA ALA A 157 -2.46 5.89 -1.80
C ALA A 157 -1.04 6.01 -2.36
N LYS A 158 -0.56 7.25 -2.49
CA LYS A 158 0.82 7.58 -2.85
C LYS A 158 1.31 8.77 -2.04
N LYS A 159 2.54 8.68 -1.51
CA LYS A 159 3.21 9.81 -0.86
C LYS A 159 3.80 10.73 -1.94
N ASN A 160 3.22 11.91 -2.10
CA ASN A 160 3.63 12.87 -3.13
C ASN A 160 4.47 14.03 -2.59
N LYS A 161 4.51 14.23 -1.26
CA LYS A 161 5.23 15.33 -0.62
C LYS A 161 6.01 14.84 0.59
N THR A 162 7.20 15.38 0.76
CA THR A 162 8.10 14.96 1.84
C THR A 162 7.95 15.76 3.13
N ILE A 163 7.37 16.97 3.07
CA ILE A 163 7.31 17.91 4.21
C ILE A 163 5.88 18.34 4.52
N SER A 164 5.07 18.64 3.50
CA SER A 164 3.71 19.20 3.66
C SER A 164 2.77 18.21 4.34
N TYR A 165 1.78 18.75 5.08
CA TYR A 165 0.79 17.95 5.81
C TYR A 165 -0.22 17.24 4.91
N ASP A 166 -0.42 17.69 3.68
CA ASP A 166 -1.18 17.01 2.63
C ASP A 166 -0.26 16.07 1.82
N ALA A 167 0.47 15.19 2.52
CA ALA A 167 1.54 14.40 1.94
C ALA A 167 1.08 13.26 1.03
N PHE A 168 -0.15 12.78 1.18
CA PHE A 168 -0.70 11.66 0.41
C PHE A 168 -1.81 12.11 -0.54
N ALA A 169 -1.86 11.47 -1.70
CA ALA A 169 -2.93 11.63 -2.67
C ALA A 169 -3.46 10.26 -3.13
N SER A 170 -4.73 10.26 -3.56
CA SER A 170 -5.30 9.15 -4.31
C SER A 170 -4.88 9.28 -5.77
N VAL A 171 -4.25 8.26 -6.32
CA VAL A 171 -3.73 8.27 -7.70
C VAL A 171 -4.66 7.46 -8.60
N ASN A 172 -5.04 8.05 -9.73
CA ASN A 172 -5.93 7.49 -10.76
C ASN A 172 -7.30 7.01 -10.23
N PHE A 173 -7.67 7.45 -9.03
CA PHE A 173 -8.94 7.14 -8.38
C PHE A 173 -9.32 8.28 -7.42
N PRO A 174 -10.61 8.63 -7.26
CA PRO A 174 -11.02 9.66 -6.31
C PRO A 174 -10.71 9.26 -4.86
N ALA A 175 -10.57 10.22 -3.97
CA ALA A 175 -10.64 9.94 -2.54
C ALA A 175 -12.01 9.31 -2.21
N LEU A 176 -12.02 8.32 -1.31
CA LEU A 176 -13.26 7.65 -0.89
C LEU A 176 -14.17 8.60 -0.12
N ALA A 177 -13.57 9.46 0.69
CA ALA A 177 -14.26 10.43 1.51
C ALA A 177 -13.33 11.57 1.95
N LEU A 178 -13.95 12.63 2.51
CA LEU A 178 -13.26 13.70 3.23
C LEU A 178 -13.79 13.78 4.66
N VAL A 179 -12.90 14.03 5.61
CA VAL A 179 -13.27 14.40 6.98
C VAL A 179 -13.35 15.91 7.07
N GLN A 180 -14.53 16.43 7.40
CA GLN A 180 -14.83 17.85 7.54
C GLN A 180 -15.37 18.12 8.95
N GLY A 181 -14.51 18.65 9.84
CA GLY A 181 -14.84 18.78 11.26
C GLY A 181 -15.09 17.40 11.88
N ASP A 182 -16.32 17.16 12.31
CA ASP A 182 -16.74 15.89 12.94
C ASP A 182 -17.54 14.99 12.00
N ARG A 183 -17.49 15.25 10.69
CA ARG A 183 -18.27 14.53 9.70
C ARG A 183 -17.38 13.88 8.66
N LEU A 184 -17.75 12.66 8.28
CA LEU A 184 -17.24 12.01 7.09
C LEU A 184 -18.17 12.29 5.91
N VAL A 185 -17.66 12.96 4.90
CA VAL A 185 -18.37 13.19 3.63
C VAL A 185 -17.90 12.15 2.64
N ARG A 186 -18.71 11.11 2.42
CA ARG A 186 -18.38 9.98 1.57
C ARG A 186 -18.72 10.27 0.11
N TYR A 187 -17.76 10.01 -0.78
CA TYR A 187 -17.93 10.12 -2.25
C TYR A 187 -18.11 8.75 -2.89
N ILE A 188 -17.32 7.78 -2.45
CA ILE A 188 -17.31 6.43 -2.98
C ILE A 188 -17.69 5.46 -1.86
N PRO A 189 -18.77 4.68 -2.00
CA PRO A 189 -19.12 3.68 -1.00
C PRO A 189 -18.08 2.56 -0.98
N SER A 190 -17.70 2.11 0.21
CA SER A 190 -16.93 0.87 0.34
C SER A 190 -17.81 -0.31 -0.04
N PRO A 191 -17.36 -1.22 -0.92
CA PRO A 191 -18.14 -2.37 -1.30
C PRO A 191 -18.41 -3.27 -0.09
N TRP A 192 -19.60 -3.89 -0.06
CA TRP A 192 -19.89 -4.90 0.94
C TRP A 192 -19.06 -6.16 0.65
N PRO A 193 -18.54 -6.84 1.70
CA PRO A 193 -17.87 -8.12 1.52
C PRO A 193 -18.77 -9.13 0.83
N THR A 194 -18.21 -9.91 -0.07
CA THR A 194 -18.94 -11.00 -0.77
C THR A 194 -18.74 -12.36 -0.11
N GLY A 195 -17.95 -12.42 0.96
CA GLY A 195 -17.61 -13.61 1.71
C GLY A 195 -17.02 -13.29 3.08
N PRO A 196 -16.58 -14.29 3.83
CA PRO A 196 -15.87 -14.07 5.10
C PRO A 196 -14.56 -13.33 4.88
N VAL A 197 -14.09 -12.65 5.93
CA VAL A 197 -12.77 -12.01 5.90
C VAL A 197 -11.68 -13.08 5.69
N GLU A 198 -10.75 -12.79 4.79
CA GLU A 198 -9.62 -13.65 4.46
C GLU A 198 -8.30 -12.99 4.86
N PHE A 199 -7.40 -13.76 5.48
CA PHE A 199 -6.07 -13.30 5.90
C PHE A 199 -4.98 -14.09 5.18
N GLY A 200 -4.21 -13.40 4.33
CA GLY A 200 -3.02 -13.93 3.67
C GLY A 200 -1.88 -14.17 4.67
N ARG A 201 -1.12 -15.25 4.45
CA ARG A 201 -0.10 -15.70 5.40
C ARG A 201 1.32 -15.64 4.84
N ALA A 202 1.47 -15.29 3.58
CA ALA A 202 2.77 -15.31 2.92
C ALA A 202 2.87 -14.20 1.86
N LEU A 203 4.08 -13.70 1.69
CA LEU A 203 4.53 -12.82 0.62
C LEU A 203 5.86 -13.35 0.08
N ASN A 204 6.10 -13.21 -1.22
CA ASN A 204 7.40 -13.52 -1.82
C ASN A 204 8.07 -12.21 -2.27
N PRO A 205 9.17 -11.79 -1.61
CA PRO A 205 9.83 -10.52 -1.89
C PRO A 205 10.71 -10.51 -3.15
N LYS A 206 10.77 -11.61 -3.91
CA LYS A 206 11.59 -11.70 -5.13
C LYS A 206 11.02 -10.90 -6.30
N VAL A 207 10.74 -9.64 -6.06
CA VAL A 207 10.23 -8.66 -7.02
C VAL A 207 11.24 -7.53 -7.19
N PHE A 208 11.64 -7.25 -8.42
CA PHE A 208 12.56 -6.16 -8.75
C PHE A 208 11.82 -5.05 -9.51
N LEU A 209 11.96 -3.81 -9.04
CA LEU A 209 11.44 -2.62 -9.71
C LEU A 209 12.56 -2.00 -10.54
N LEU A 210 12.43 -2.07 -11.87
CA LEU A 210 13.37 -1.49 -12.83
C LEU A 210 12.81 -0.19 -13.41
N LYS A 211 13.32 0.93 -12.94
CA LYS A 211 13.04 2.23 -13.56
C LYS A 211 13.95 2.43 -14.77
N LEU A 212 13.36 2.57 -15.96
CA LEU A 212 14.12 2.85 -17.17
C LEU A 212 14.68 4.25 -17.15
N THR A 213 15.94 4.39 -17.56
CA THR A 213 16.57 5.68 -17.79
C THR A 213 17.15 5.74 -19.23
N PRO A 214 17.23 6.93 -19.85
CA PRO A 214 17.92 7.06 -21.12
C PRO A 214 19.37 6.53 -21.00
N GLY A 215 19.76 5.62 -21.89
CA GLY A 215 21.11 5.02 -21.85
C GLY A 215 21.23 3.71 -21.07
N LEU A 216 20.22 3.28 -20.32
CA LEU A 216 20.26 1.95 -19.66
C LEU A 216 20.54 0.84 -20.68
N GLY A 217 21.61 0.09 -20.46
CA GLY A 217 21.99 -1.06 -21.30
C GLY A 217 21.29 -2.36 -20.88
N PRO A 218 21.32 -3.39 -21.74
CA PRO A 218 20.70 -4.69 -21.47
C PRO A 218 21.51 -5.57 -20.51
N GLU A 219 22.74 -5.23 -20.19
CA GLU A 219 23.71 -6.10 -19.50
C GLU A 219 23.28 -6.48 -18.08
N LEU A 220 22.43 -5.65 -17.47
CA LEU A 220 21.91 -5.88 -16.12
C LEU A 220 20.76 -6.91 -16.09
N ILE A 221 20.02 -7.07 -17.18
CA ILE A 221 18.79 -7.85 -17.23
C ILE A 221 19.01 -9.33 -16.85
N PRO A 222 20.05 -10.03 -17.34
CA PRO A 222 20.28 -11.44 -16.94
C PRO A 222 20.49 -11.58 -15.42
N ALA A 223 21.26 -10.71 -14.80
CA ALA A 223 21.54 -10.75 -13.37
C ALA A 223 20.27 -10.52 -12.53
N ILE A 224 19.37 -9.63 -12.97
CA ILE A 224 18.09 -9.41 -12.30
C ILE A 224 17.24 -10.69 -12.35
N PHE A 225 17.06 -11.31 -13.53
CA PHE A 225 16.27 -12.53 -13.65
C PHE A 225 16.88 -13.76 -12.97
N GLN A 226 18.19 -13.77 -12.69
CA GLN A 226 18.79 -14.81 -11.86
C GLN A 226 18.36 -14.71 -10.38
N GLN A 227 18.14 -13.52 -9.86
CA GLN A 227 17.88 -13.28 -8.44
C GLN A 227 16.39 -13.08 -8.12
N TYR A 228 15.60 -12.56 -9.05
CA TYR A 228 14.21 -12.19 -8.85
C TYR A 228 13.27 -13.02 -9.73
N ASP A 229 12.07 -13.26 -9.24
CA ASP A 229 11.03 -14.01 -9.95
C ASP A 229 10.13 -13.09 -10.78
N CYS A 230 10.03 -11.83 -10.40
CA CYS A 230 9.31 -10.81 -11.16
C CYS A 230 10.16 -9.55 -11.37
N VAL A 231 10.09 -9.01 -12.58
CA VAL A 231 10.62 -7.70 -12.93
C VAL A 231 9.45 -6.78 -13.30
N ILE A 232 9.27 -5.71 -12.54
CA ILE A 232 8.33 -4.63 -12.84
C ILE A 232 9.11 -3.53 -13.54
N VAL A 233 8.72 -3.16 -14.75
CA VAL A 233 9.39 -2.14 -15.56
C VAL A 233 8.60 -0.84 -15.54
N GLU A 234 9.13 0.19 -14.89
CA GLU A 234 8.66 1.56 -15.06
C GLU A 234 9.16 2.12 -16.40
N SER A 235 8.31 2.00 -17.41
CA SER A 235 8.60 2.39 -18.80
C SER A 235 8.41 3.90 -19.04
N PHE A 236 8.78 4.35 -20.24
CA PHE A 236 8.57 5.75 -20.65
C PHE A 236 7.15 5.98 -21.21
N GLY A 237 6.57 7.14 -20.86
CA GLY A 237 5.24 7.53 -21.34
C GLY A 237 4.21 6.45 -21.06
N VAL A 238 3.41 6.08 -22.03
CA VAL A 238 2.33 5.07 -21.87
C VAL A 238 2.82 3.60 -21.96
N GLY A 239 4.12 3.34 -22.05
CA GLY A 239 4.65 1.97 -22.13
C GLY A 239 5.85 1.82 -23.05
N GLY A 240 6.59 2.90 -23.36
CA GLY A 240 7.75 2.89 -24.25
C GLY A 240 8.94 2.14 -23.62
N ILE A 241 9.46 1.12 -24.32
CA ILE A 241 10.66 0.36 -23.95
C ILE A 241 11.66 0.40 -25.11
N PRO A 242 12.92 0.76 -24.87
CA PRO A 242 13.97 0.71 -25.90
C PRO A 242 14.15 -0.69 -26.48
N GLN A 243 14.34 -0.78 -27.82
CA GLN A 243 14.46 -2.06 -28.54
C GLN A 243 15.53 -2.99 -27.94
N ARG A 244 16.70 -2.43 -27.57
CA ARG A 244 17.80 -3.18 -26.96
C ARG A 244 17.43 -3.89 -25.64
N LEU A 245 16.47 -3.35 -24.88
CA LEU A 245 15.99 -3.98 -23.64
C LEU A 245 14.92 -5.03 -23.92
N MET A 246 14.13 -4.88 -24.98
CA MET A 246 13.12 -5.86 -25.36
C MET A 246 13.77 -7.21 -25.74
N ASP A 247 14.92 -7.18 -26.44
CA ASP A 247 15.66 -8.39 -26.78
C ASP A 247 16.15 -9.11 -25.53
N ALA A 248 16.75 -8.37 -24.60
CA ALA A 248 17.22 -8.92 -23.34
C ALA A 248 16.08 -9.47 -22.45
N PHE A 249 14.93 -8.81 -22.40
CA PHE A 249 13.75 -9.35 -21.69
C PHE A 249 13.28 -10.66 -22.32
N ALA A 250 13.14 -10.71 -23.65
CA ALA A 250 12.70 -11.91 -24.36
C ALA A 250 13.63 -13.12 -24.12
N GLU A 251 14.95 -12.89 -24.12
CA GLU A 251 15.96 -13.93 -23.88
C GLU A 251 15.96 -14.48 -22.46
N ASN A 252 15.66 -13.64 -21.46
CA ASN A 252 15.77 -13.99 -20.05
C ASN A 252 14.44 -14.39 -19.39
N LEU A 253 13.30 -13.96 -19.94
CA LEU A 253 11.97 -14.27 -19.40
C LEU A 253 11.60 -15.74 -19.65
N GLY A 254 11.78 -16.22 -20.88
CA GLY A 254 11.41 -17.58 -21.29
C GLY A 254 9.90 -17.85 -21.20
N ASP A 255 9.57 -19.13 -21.21
CA ASP A 255 8.19 -19.62 -21.02
C ASP A 255 7.87 -19.67 -19.52
N TYR A 256 6.81 -19.00 -19.09
CA TYR A 256 6.39 -18.94 -17.68
C TYR A 256 6.23 -20.33 -17.07
N ASP A 257 5.63 -21.28 -17.78
CA ASP A 257 5.36 -22.60 -17.24
C ASP A 257 6.64 -23.38 -16.88
N LYS A 258 7.77 -22.99 -17.47
CA LYS A 258 9.10 -23.56 -17.21
C LYS A 258 9.94 -22.71 -16.25
N THR A 259 9.92 -21.39 -16.41
CA THR A 259 10.82 -20.47 -15.71
C THR A 259 10.22 -19.87 -14.46
N ARG A 260 8.89 -19.76 -14.43
CA ARG A 260 8.13 -19.00 -13.43
C ARG A 260 8.50 -17.51 -13.34
N LYS A 261 9.20 -17.00 -14.37
CA LYS A 261 9.58 -15.59 -14.44
C LYS A 261 8.46 -14.73 -14.99
N ILE A 262 8.29 -13.56 -14.40
CA ILE A 262 7.19 -12.63 -14.70
C ILE A 262 7.78 -11.27 -15.11
N LEU A 263 7.23 -10.70 -16.16
CA LEU A 263 7.46 -9.31 -16.53
C LEU A 263 6.15 -8.53 -16.37
N ILE A 264 6.21 -7.38 -15.70
CA ILE A 264 5.08 -6.45 -15.58
C ILE A 264 5.52 -5.11 -16.14
N LEU A 265 4.69 -4.55 -16.98
CA LEU A 265 4.89 -3.21 -17.54
C LEU A 265 4.01 -2.20 -16.82
N THR A 266 4.61 -1.10 -16.43
CA THR A 266 3.95 0.09 -15.87
C THR A 266 4.63 1.34 -16.42
N THR A 267 4.24 2.51 -15.96
CA THR A 267 4.81 3.78 -16.41
C THR A 267 5.45 4.55 -15.25
N GLN A 268 6.45 5.38 -15.58
CA GLN A 268 7.04 6.36 -14.66
C GLN A 268 6.12 7.56 -14.42
N VAL A 269 5.11 7.73 -15.26
CA VAL A 269 4.16 8.85 -15.16
C VAL A 269 3.15 8.52 -14.06
N THR A 270 2.97 9.44 -13.12
CA THR A 270 2.14 9.17 -11.94
C THR A 270 0.66 9.01 -12.26
N TYR A 271 0.16 9.75 -13.25
CA TYR A 271 -1.25 9.80 -13.60
C TYR A 271 -1.50 9.19 -14.99
N GLU A 272 -2.75 8.72 -15.21
CA GLU A 272 -3.28 8.15 -16.44
C GLU A 272 -2.84 6.70 -16.71
N GLY A 273 -1.74 6.23 -16.09
CA GLY A 273 -1.30 4.83 -16.17
C GLY A 273 -0.61 4.48 -17.49
N SER A 274 -0.48 3.17 -17.76
CA SER A 274 0.12 2.61 -18.97
C SER A 274 -0.93 2.03 -19.90
N ASP A 275 -0.69 2.13 -21.22
CA ASP A 275 -1.41 1.41 -22.28
C ASP A 275 -0.41 1.06 -23.41
N VAL A 276 0.22 -0.09 -23.24
CA VAL A 276 1.22 -0.60 -24.20
C VAL A 276 0.60 -0.87 -25.58
N GLY A 277 -0.72 -0.98 -25.66
CA GLY A 277 -1.44 -1.24 -26.91
C GLY A 277 -1.53 -0.08 -27.88
N ILE A 278 -1.35 1.16 -27.41
CA ILE A 278 -1.56 2.39 -28.21
C ILE A 278 -0.52 2.51 -29.34
N TYR A 279 0.71 2.15 -29.11
CA TYR A 279 1.80 2.33 -30.07
C TYR A 279 2.23 1.02 -30.76
N GLU A 280 2.79 1.14 -31.97
CA GLU A 280 3.38 0.01 -32.72
C GLU A 280 4.42 -0.76 -31.91
N VAL A 281 5.19 -0.06 -31.10
CA VAL A 281 6.17 -0.67 -30.18
C VAL A 281 5.49 -1.65 -29.23
N GLY A 282 4.34 -1.34 -28.70
CA GLY A 282 3.59 -2.23 -27.82
C GLY A 282 3.09 -3.51 -28.52
N LYS A 283 2.68 -3.41 -29.78
CA LYS A 283 2.33 -4.58 -30.59
C LYS A 283 3.55 -5.50 -30.78
N ARG A 284 4.76 -4.94 -30.99
CA ARG A 284 6.00 -5.70 -31.08
C ARG A 284 6.32 -6.42 -29.77
N VAL A 285 6.11 -5.77 -28.62
CA VAL A 285 6.32 -6.38 -27.30
C VAL A 285 5.38 -7.58 -27.11
N ARG A 286 4.07 -7.41 -27.38
CA ARG A 286 3.06 -8.49 -27.25
C ARG A 286 3.37 -9.73 -28.12
N ASN A 287 4.01 -9.53 -29.26
CA ASN A 287 4.36 -10.62 -30.18
C ASN A 287 5.63 -11.38 -29.78
N ARG A 288 6.43 -10.87 -28.82
CA ARG A 288 7.73 -11.45 -28.47
C ARG A 288 7.69 -12.25 -27.18
N PHE A 289 6.95 -11.83 -26.18
CA PHE A 289 6.84 -12.50 -24.90
C PHE A 289 5.53 -12.14 -24.19
N ARG A 290 5.13 -12.97 -23.25
CA ARG A 290 3.97 -12.71 -22.39
C ARG A 290 4.39 -11.80 -21.23
N PHE A 291 3.55 -10.81 -20.92
CA PHE A 291 3.74 -9.89 -19.81
C PHE A 291 2.38 -9.50 -19.23
N LEU A 292 2.39 -8.95 -18.03
CA LEU A 292 1.23 -8.31 -17.42
C LEU A 292 1.40 -6.78 -17.55
N GLU A 293 0.29 -6.06 -17.60
CA GLU A 293 0.29 -4.61 -17.65
C GLU A 293 -0.44 -4.05 -16.43
N ALA A 294 0.21 -3.10 -15.74
CA ALA A 294 -0.32 -2.56 -14.49
C ALA A 294 -1.42 -1.50 -14.71
N HIS A 295 -1.57 -1.03 -15.96
CA HIS A 295 -2.51 0.03 -16.30
C HIS A 295 -2.39 1.24 -15.35
N ASP A 296 -3.45 1.58 -14.63
CA ASP A 296 -3.56 2.75 -13.77
C ASP A 296 -3.23 2.48 -12.28
N MET A 297 -2.74 1.27 -11.96
CA MET A 297 -2.33 0.92 -10.60
C MET A 297 -1.17 1.79 -10.11
N THR A 298 -1.13 2.08 -8.81
CA THR A 298 0.05 2.70 -8.19
C THR A 298 1.20 1.71 -8.15
N ILE A 299 2.44 2.20 -8.18
CA ILE A 299 3.61 1.31 -8.09
C ILE A 299 3.65 0.52 -6.78
N GLU A 300 3.18 1.14 -5.70
CA GLU A 300 3.05 0.54 -4.38
C GLU A 300 2.08 -0.66 -4.43
N ALA A 301 0.96 -0.51 -5.14
CA ALA A 301 0.00 -1.59 -5.34
C ALA A 301 0.56 -2.70 -6.23
N VAL A 302 1.20 -2.38 -7.34
CA VAL A 302 1.78 -3.37 -8.26
C VAL A 302 2.82 -4.24 -7.54
N VAL A 303 3.78 -3.61 -6.85
CA VAL A 303 4.85 -4.32 -6.12
C VAL A 303 4.27 -5.27 -5.08
N THR A 304 3.35 -4.80 -4.26
CA THR A 304 2.79 -5.59 -3.16
C THR A 304 1.80 -6.66 -3.63
N LYS A 305 1.02 -6.39 -4.69
CA LYS A 305 0.15 -7.39 -5.35
C LYS A 305 0.96 -8.56 -5.88
N VAL A 306 2.08 -8.26 -6.52
CA VAL A 306 2.94 -9.31 -7.09
C VAL A 306 3.61 -10.14 -6.01
N MET A 307 4.11 -9.52 -4.93
CA MET A 307 4.64 -10.25 -3.78
C MET A 307 3.59 -11.21 -3.18
N TRP A 308 2.34 -10.77 -3.12
CA TRP A 308 1.22 -11.60 -2.69
C TRP A 308 0.90 -12.72 -3.68
N LEU A 309 0.87 -12.45 -4.99
CA LEU A 309 0.59 -13.44 -6.04
C LEU A 309 1.67 -14.51 -6.16
N LEU A 310 2.94 -14.12 -6.08
CA LEU A 310 4.08 -15.05 -6.12
C LEU A 310 4.07 -16.05 -4.96
N ALA A 311 3.44 -15.71 -3.85
CA ALA A 311 3.27 -16.61 -2.71
C ALA A 311 2.11 -17.61 -2.88
N GLN A 312 1.28 -17.50 -3.95
CA GLN A 312 0.06 -18.30 -4.15
C GLN A 312 0.18 -19.47 -5.13
N ASN A 313 1.39 -19.77 -5.62
CA ASN A 313 1.63 -20.88 -6.57
C ASN A 313 0.65 -20.93 -7.75
N CYS A 314 0.72 -19.93 -8.65
CA CYS A 314 -0.04 -19.97 -9.90
C CYS A 314 0.58 -21.00 -10.85
N GLU A 315 -0.19 -22.00 -11.27
CA GLU A 315 0.31 -23.13 -12.08
C GLU A 315 0.56 -22.74 -13.54
N SER A 316 -0.20 -21.75 -14.06
CA SER A 316 -0.05 -21.28 -15.44
C SER A 316 -0.05 -19.75 -15.49
N PHE A 317 0.46 -19.21 -16.61
CA PHE A 317 0.41 -17.77 -16.85
C PHE A 317 -1.04 -17.24 -16.92
N ASP A 318 -1.96 -18.03 -17.48
CA ASP A 318 -3.37 -17.61 -17.57
C ASP A 318 -4.02 -17.49 -16.19
N GLN A 319 -3.69 -18.41 -15.28
CA GLN A 319 -4.14 -18.33 -13.88
C GLN A 319 -3.53 -17.12 -13.17
N LEU A 320 -2.24 -16.85 -13.38
CA LEU A 320 -1.56 -15.66 -12.87
C LEU A 320 -2.24 -14.39 -13.40
N GLN A 321 -2.48 -14.31 -14.70
CA GLN A 321 -3.12 -13.18 -15.36
C GLN A 321 -4.53 -12.93 -14.82
N GLN A 322 -5.34 -13.97 -14.68
CA GLN A 322 -6.68 -13.88 -14.11
C GLN A 322 -6.65 -13.32 -12.68
N ARG A 323 -5.72 -13.80 -11.85
CA ARG A 323 -5.57 -13.31 -10.46
C ARG A 323 -5.01 -11.89 -10.39
N PHE A 324 -4.09 -11.54 -11.29
CA PHE A 324 -3.51 -10.20 -11.35
C PHE A 324 -4.57 -9.14 -11.70
N TYR A 325 -5.45 -9.43 -12.66
CA TYR A 325 -6.52 -8.51 -13.07
C TYR A 325 -7.80 -8.62 -12.22
N ARG A 326 -7.83 -9.52 -11.25
CA ARG A 326 -8.90 -9.50 -10.26
C ARG A 326 -8.74 -8.27 -9.37
N GLN A 327 -9.76 -7.42 -9.39
CA GLN A 327 -9.74 -6.18 -8.60
C GLN A 327 -9.77 -6.47 -7.10
N VAL A 328 -8.92 -5.80 -6.35
CA VAL A 328 -8.86 -5.82 -4.89
C VAL A 328 -8.75 -4.38 -4.38
N ASN A 329 -9.70 -3.98 -3.52
CA ASN A 329 -9.68 -2.66 -2.87
C ASN A 329 -9.44 -1.49 -3.85
N PHE A 330 -10.13 -1.51 -4.99
CA PHE A 330 -10.08 -0.48 -6.05
C PHE A 330 -8.76 -0.38 -6.84
N ASP A 331 -7.87 -1.37 -6.81
CA ASP A 331 -6.64 -1.36 -7.61
C ASP A 331 -6.90 -1.49 -9.11
#